data_4717e197e2ab880cd3621f05a25b1df8
#
_entry.id   4717e197e2ab880cd3621f05a25b1df8
#
_cell.length_a   1.000
_cell.length_b   1.000
_cell.length_c   1.000
_cell.angle_alpha   90.00
_cell.angle_beta   90.00
_cell.angle_gamma   90.00
#
_symmetry.space_group_name_H-M   'P 1'
#
loop_
_entity.id
_entity.type
_entity.pdbx_description
1 polymer ?
#
loop_
_entity_poly.entity_id
_entity_poly.type
_entity_poly.pdbx_seq_one_letter_code
_entity_poly.pdbx_strand_id
1 'polypeptide(L)'
;MPLKIIRQDITKLKVDAIVNTTNPSFDATGGLDHYIHQQVGNELDENCRRLKRLEVGQACLISGYNLSTYIIHTCGPVWHGGHNHEEEKLRSCYLNSLELASKYQLNSIAFPLISTGTNQYPK
;
A
#
# COMPACT_ATOMS: atom_id res chain seq x y z
N MET A 1 11.28 -14.68 -8.34
CA MET A 1 10.74 -13.42 -8.88
C MET A 1 11.83 -12.35 -8.80
N PRO A 2 12.26 -11.77 -9.93
CA PRO A 2 13.30 -10.76 -9.89
C PRO A 2 12.80 -9.45 -9.29
N LEU A 3 13.65 -8.80 -8.52
CA LEU A 3 13.40 -7.48 -7.99
C LEU A 3 13.94 -6.44 -8.97
N LYS A 4 13.10 -5.44 -9.28
CA LYS A 4 13.49 -4.29 -10.09
C LYS A 4 13.21 -3.01 -9.31
N ILE A 5 14.15 -2.08 -9.35
CA ILE A 5 13.95 -0.73 -8.80
C ILE A 5 13.80 0.20 -9.99
N ILE A 6 12.63 0.85 -10.08
CA ILE A 6 12.29 1.71 -11.21
C ILE A 6 11.77 3.05 -10.73
N ARG A 7 11.84 4.05 -11.59
CA ARG A 7 11.33 5.38 -11.32
C ARG A 7 10.16 5.65 -12.26
N GLN A 8 8.96 5.24 -11.83
CA GLN A 8 7.73 5.39 -12.61
C GLN A 8 6.54 5.64 -11.70
N ASP A 9 5.47 6.16 -12.30
CA ASP A 9 4.17 6.25 -11.63
C ASP A 9 3.63 4.83 -11.42
N ILE A 10 3.44 4.43 -10.17
CA ILE A 10 3.02 3.08 -9.81
C ILE A 10 1.65 2.74 -10.42
N THR A 11 0.78 3.73 -10.61
CA THR A 11 -0.55 3.50 -11.18
C THR A 11 -0.52 3.18 -12.67
N LYS A 12 0.63 3.35 -13.32
CA LYS A 12 0.80 3.08 -14.75
C LYS A 12 1.54 1.79 -15.03
N LEU A 13 1.93 1.06 -14.00
CA LEU A 13 2.60 -0.22 -14.15
C LEU A 13 1.59 -1.33 -14.45
N LYS A 14 1.97 -2.25 -15.32
CA LYS A 14 1.17 -3.43 -15.63
C LYS A 14 1.62 -4.58 -14.72
N VAL A 15 1.01 -4.64 -13.55
CA VAL A 15 1.31 -5.66 -12.54
C VAL A 15 0.01 -6.24 -12.01
N ASP A 16 0.10 -7.39 -11.36
CA ASP A 16 -1.09 -8.05 -10.79
C ASP A 16 -1.62 -7.30 -9.58
N ALA A 17 -0.74 -6.69 -8.79
CA ALA A 17 -1.15 -5.87 -7.66
C ALA A 17 -0.24 -4.66 -7.50
N ILE A 18 -0.83 -3.53 -7.17
CA ILE A 18 -0.09 -2.37 -6.68
C ILE A 18 -0.35 -2.24 -5.19
N VAL A 19 0.67 -1.83 -4.45
CA VAL A 19 0.56 -1.60 -3.01
C VAL A 19 0.29 -0.13 -2.77
N ASN A 20 -0.75 0.15 -1.99
CA ASN A 20 -1.10 1.49 -1.55
C ASN A 20 -0.80 1.63 -0.06
N THR A 21 -0.19 2.74 0.32
CA THR A 21 0.04 3.05 1.73
C THR A 21 -1.10 3.90 2.25
N THR A 22 -1.79 3.43 3.26
CA THR A 22 -2.93 4.13 3.85
C THR A 22 -2.70 4.37 5.34
N ASN A 23 -3.70 4.94 6.00
CA ASN A 23 -3.70 5.07 7.45
C ASN A 23 -4.76 4.14 8.05
N PRO A 24 -4.79 3.97 9.39
CA PRO A 24 -5.73 3.01 10.00
C PRO A 24 -7.20 3.24 9.67
N SER A 25 -7.60 4.46 9.35
CA SER A 25 -8.99 4.82 9.06
C SER A 25 -9.32 4.86 7.57
N PHE A 26 -8.36 4.59 6.68
CA PHE A 26 -8.54 4.68 5.23
C PHE A 26 -8.98 6.07 4.74
N ASP A 27 -8.44 7.13 5.33
CA ASP A 27 -8.90 8.50 5.07
C ASP A 27 -8.41 9.09 3.75
N ALA A 28 -7.40 8.50 3.11
CA ALA A 28 -6.86 8.98 1.84
C ALA A 28 -6.46 10.47 1.88
N THR A 29 -5.82 10.88 2.96
CA THR A 29 -5.58 12.31 3.24
C THR A 29 -4.41 12.93 2.51
N GLY A 30 -3.56 12.15 1.84
CA GLY A 30 -2.44 12.73 1.10
C GLY A 30 -1.56 11.71 0.41
N GLY A 31 -0.59 12.21 -0.35
CA GLY A 31 0.41 11.39 -1.02
C GLY A 31 -0.16 10.40 -2.02
N LEU A 32 0.45 9.24 -2.08
CA LEU A 32 0.04 8.17 -2.99
C LEU A 32 -1.40 7.71 -2.74
N ASP A 33 -1.81 7.60 -1.48
CA ASP A 33 -3.16 7.17 -1.12
C ASP A 33 -4.22 8.07 -1.76
N HIS A 34 -4.06 9.38 -1.61
CA HIS A 34 -4.96 10.34 -2.22
C HIS A 34 -4.95 10.23 -3.75
N TYR A 35 -3.76 10.08 -4.34
CA TYR A 35 -3.62 9.96 -5.80
C TYR A 35 -4.32 8.71 -6.35
N ILE A 36 -4.15 7.57 -5.68
CA ILE A 36 -4.82 6.33 -6.10
C ILE A 36 -6.33 6.47 -6.02
N HIS A 37 -6.86 7.08 -4.94
CA HIS A 37 -8.29 7.35 -4.82
C HIS A 37 -8.80 8.25 -5.93
N GLN A 38 -8.02 9.25 -6.34
CA GLN A 38 -8.40 10.11 -7.47
C GLN A 38 -8.45 9.33 -8.79
N GLN A 39 -7.52 8.41 -9.01
CA GLN A 39 -7.45 7.63 -10.25
C GLN A 39 -8.61 6.63 -10.38
N VAL A 40 -9.03 6.03 -9.29
CA VAL A 40 -10.14 5.06 -9.29
C VAL A 40 -11.49 5.76 -9.19
N GLY A 41 -11.61 6.72 -8.29
CA GLY A 41 -12.84 7.45 -8.06
C GLY A 41 -13.66 6.90 -6.90
N ASN A 42 -14.98 7.15 -6.94
CA ASN A 42 -15.87 6.88 -5.80
C ASN A 42 -15.99 5.41 -5.43
N GLU A 43 -15.77 4.50 -6.36
CA GLU A 43 -15.87 3.06 -6.07
C GLU A 43 -14.86 2.62 -5.01
N LEU A 44 -13.63 3.14 -5.10
CA LEU A 44 -12.61 2.84 -4.10
C LEU A 44 -12.96 3.47 -2.75
N ASP A 45 -13.46 4.70 -2.75
CA ASP A 45 -13.87 5.39 -1.53
C ASP A 45 -14.96 4.59 -0.80
N GLU A 46 -15.96 4.10 -1.53
CA GLU A 46 -17.02 3.29 -0.97
C GLU A 46 -16.50 1.95 -0.44
N ASN A 47 -15.58 1.31 -1.17
CA ASN A 47 -14.98 0.07 -0.73
C ASN A 47 -14.25 0.28 0.60
N CYS A 48 -13.47 1.34 0.71
CA CYS A 48 -12.71 1.65 1.92
C CYS A 48 -13.61 1.93 3.12
N ARG A 49 -14.77 2.55 2.91
CA ARG A 49 -15.74 2.77 3.99
C ARG A 49 -16.28 1.48 4.59
N ARG A 50 -16.30 0.41 3.80
CA ARG A 50 -16.78 -0.92 4.27
C ARG A 50 -15.68 -1.73 4.94
N LEU A 51 -14.43 -1.33 4.78
CA LEU A 51 -13.30 -2.04 5.38
C LEU A 51 -13.21 -1.73 6.87
N LYS A 52 -12.78 -2.74 7.62
CA LYS A 52 -12.47 -2.55 9.03
C LYS A 52 -11.16 -1.78 9.14
N ARG A 53 -10.95 -1.17 10.33
CA ARG A 53 -9.70 -0.49 10.63
C ARG A 53 -8.50 -1.41 10.35
N LEU A 54 -7.50 -0.85 9.68
CA LEU A 54 -6.24 -1.53 9.39
C LEU A 54 -5.17 -1.03 10.36
N GLU A 55 -4.57 -1.94 11.10
CA GLU A 55 -3.51 -1.57 12.04
C GLU A 55 -2.18 -1.38 11.32
N VAL A 56 -1.29 -0.58 11.93
CA VAL A 56 0.05 -0.35 11.37
C VAL A 56 0.78 -1.68 11.22
N GLY A 57 1.33 -1.92 10.04
CA GLY A 57 2.03 -3.16 9.70
C GLY A 57 1.15 -4.21 9.03
N GLN A 58 -0.16 -4.07 9.10
CA GLN A 58 -1.09 -5.01 8.46
C GLN A 58 -1.31 -4.67 6.98
N ALA A 59 -1.86 -5.61 6.25
CA ALA A 59 -2.20 -5.44 4.83
C ALA A 59 -3.51 -6.15 4.52
N CYS A 60 -4.25 -5.60 3.54
CA CYS A 60 -5.45 -6.25 3.01
C CYS A 60 -5.49 -6.11 1.50
N LEU A 61 -6.16 -7.07 0.84
CA LEU A 61 -6.23 -7.12 -0.61
C LEU A 61 -7.66 -6.84 -1.05
N ILE A 62 -7.80 -5.95 -2.04
CA ILE A 62 -9.08 -5.62 -2.65
C ILE A 62 -8.95 -5.65 -4.17
N SER A 63 -10.09 -5.46 -4.87
CA SER A 63 -10.08 -5.28 -6.32
C SER A 63 -9.25 -4.06 -6.71
N GLY A 64 -8.53 -4.16 -7.84
CA GLY A 64 -7.73 -3.05 -8.37
C GLY A 64 -8.51 -2.08 -9.24
N TYR A 65 -9.77 -2.36 -9.50
CA TYR A 65 -10.63 -1.57 -10.38
C TYR A 65 -9.97 -1.38 -11.76
N ASN A 66 -9.69 -0.13 -12.13
CA ASN A 66 -9.08 0.18 -13.44
C ASN A 66 -7.55 0.28 -13.41
N LEU A 67 -6.91 0.10 -12.24
CA LEU A 67 -5.46 0.29 -12.12
C LEU A 67 -4.67 -1.01 -12.27
N SER A 68 -5.19 -2.09 -11.71
CA SER A 68 -4.51 -3.39 -11.67
C SER A 68 -5.55 -4.46 -11.38
N THR A 69 -5.14 -5.73 -11.34
CA THR A 69 -6.07 -6.78 -10.92
C THR A 69 -6.45 -6.60 -9.45
N TYR A 70 -5.48 -6.26 -8.60
CA TYR A 70 -5.69 -6.05 -7.17
C TYR A 70 -4.96 -4.81 -6.68
N ILE A 71 -5.49 -4.23 -5.62
CA ILE A 71 -4.80 -3.24 -4.79
C ILE A 71 -4.59 -3.87 -3.42
N ILE A 72 -3.37 -3.76 -2.89
CA ILE A 72 -3.07 -4.16 -1.53
C ILE A 72 -2.89 -2.89 -0.72
N HIS A 73 -3.78 -2.67 0.25
CA HIS A 73 -3.62 -1.58 1.21
C HIS A 73 -2.73 -2.06 2.35
N THR A 74 -1.74 -1.26 2.71
CA THR A 74 -0.96 -1.49 3.93
C THR A 74 -0.81 -0.19 4.69
N CYS A 75 -0.73 -0.26 6.01
CA CYS A 75 -0.64 0.91 6.88
C CYS A 75 0.79 1.04 7.37
N GLY A 76 1.56 1.97 6.77
CA GLY A 76 2.94 2.20 7.15
C GLY A 76 3.07 2.97 8.46
N PRO A 77 4.18 2.77 9.20
CA PRO A 77 4.41 3.51 10.43
C PRO A 77 4.75 4.97 10.17
N VAL A 78 4.38 5.84 11.10
CA VAL A 78 4.87 7.22 11.13
C VAL A 78 6.22 7.21 11.82
N TRP A 79 7.20 7.93 11.27
CA TRP A 79 8.53 8.00 11.83
C TRP A 79 8.56 8.91 13.06
N HIS A 80 9.03 8.36 14.19
CA HIS A 80 9.17 9.07 15.46
C HIS A 80 10.58 8.87 16.03
N GLY A 81 11.61 8.91 15.17
CA GLY A 81 13.00 8.78 15.60
C GLY A 81 13.54 7.36 15.69
N GLY A 82 12.75 6.36 15.32
CA GLY A 82 13.20 4.97 15.31
C GLY A 82 13.06 4.23 16.62
N HIS A 83 12.35 4.79 17.61
CA HIS A 83 12.24 4.22 18.95
C HIS A 83 10.91 3.53 19.25
N ASN A 84 9.97 3.51 18.26
CA ASN A 84 8.62 2.97 18.43
C ASN A 84 8.36 1.75 17.55
N HIS A 85 9.39 0.92 17.33
CA HIS A 85 9.31 -0.28 16.48
C HIS A 85 8.96 0.00 15.03
N GLU A 86 9.31 1.20 14.53
CA GLU A 86 8.98 1.60 13.15
C GLU A 86 9.60 0.66 12.12
N GLU A 87 10.85 0.21 12.35
CA GLU A 87 11.52 -0.71 11.43
C GLU A 87 10.77 -2.04 11.34
N GLU A 88 10.36 -2.60 12.47
CA GLU A 88 9.61 -3.86 12.50
C GLU A 88 8.26 -3.71 11.82
N LYS A 89 7.57 -2.59 12.06
CA LYS A 89 6.28 -2.31 11.46
C LYS A 89 6.39 -2.11 9.96
N LEU A 90 7.44 -1.41 9.51
CA LEU A 90 7.68 -1.22 8.08
C LEU A 90 7.97 -2.57 7.41
N ARG A 91 8.79 -3.40 8.02
CA ARG A 91 9.07 -4.75 7.52
C ARG A 91 7.79 -5.57 7.41
N SER A 92 6.91 -5.47 8.41
CA SER A 92 5.63 -6.17 8.39
C SER A 92 4.75 -5.74 7.22
N CYS A 93 4.76 -4.45 6.85
CA CYS A 93 4.02 -3.97 5.68
C CYS A 93 4.45 -4.71 4.41
N TYR A 94 5.75 -4.82 4.18
CA TYR A 94 6.26 -5.53 3.00
C TYR A 94 5.96 -7.02 3.07
N LEU A 95 6.24 -7.66 4.21
CA LEU A 95 6.07 -9.11 4.36
C LEU A 95 4.60 -9.52 4.27
N ASN A 96 3.70 -8.79 4.92
CA ASN A 96 2.27 -9.09 4.87
C ASN A 96 1.70 -8.88 3.47
N SER A 97 2.18 -7.87 2.74
CA SER A 97 1.78 -7.65 1.36
C SER A 97 2.26 -8.78 0.45
N LEU A 98 3.51 -9.23 0.62
CA LEU A 98 4.06 -10.36 -0.13
C LEU A 98 3.33 -11.67 0.19
N GLU A 99 2.95 -11.87 1.44
CA GLU A 99 2.20 -13.04 1.86
C GLU A 99 0.83 -13.09 1.18
N LEU A 100 0.15 -11.94 1.08
CA LEU A 100 -1.10 -11.85 0.32
C LEU A 100 -0.89 -12.18 -1.16
N ALA A 101 0.16 -11.64 -1.76
CA ALA A 101 0.47 -11.93 -3.16
C ALA A 101 0.71 -13.43 -3.38
N SER A 102 1.40 -14.08 -2.47
CA SER A 102 1.63 -15.53 -2.53
C SER A 102 0.33 -16.31 -2.37
N LYS A 103 -0.49 -15.93 -1.40
CA LYS A 103 -1.77 -16.58 -1.13
C LYS A 103 -2.70 -16.53 -2.34
N TYR A 104 -2.72 -15.42 -3.05
CA TYR A 104 -3.56 -15.25 -4.23
C TYR A 104 -2.84 -15.59 -5.53
N GLN A 105 -1.65 -16.17 -5.44
CA GLN A 105 -0.87 -16.68 -6.58
C GLN A 105 -0.58 -15.60 -7.63
N LEU A 106 -0.25 -14.39 -7.17
CA LEU A 106 0.08 -13.29 -8.06
C LEU A 106 1.51 -13.44 -8.60
N ASN A 107 1.71 -13.01 -9.83
CA ASN A 107 3.02 -13.12 -10.50
C ASN A 107 3.83 -11.84 -10.40
N SER A 108 3.19 -10.70 -10.14
CA SER A 108 3.86 -9.42 -10.07
C SER A 108 3.19 -8.51 -9.04
N ILE A 109 4.01 -7.73 -8.36
CA ILE A 109 3.56 -6.78 -7.34
C ILE A 109 4.48 -5.56 -7.40
N ALA A 110 3.90 -4.37 -7.31
CA ALA A 110 4.66 -3.12 -7.27
C ALA A 110 4.49 -2.46 -5.91
N PHE A 111 5.61 -2.09 -5.31
CA PHE A 111 5.66 -1.40 -4.03
C PHE A 111 6.10 0.05 -4.21
N PRO A 112 5.48 0.99 -3.51
CA PRO A 112 6.08 2.30 -3.31
C PRO A 112 7.14 2.21 -2.21
N LEU A 113 7.84 3.31 -1.94
CA LEU A 113 8.68 3.41 -0.75
C LEU A 113 7.76 3.72 0.44
N ILE A 114 7.33 2.70 1.13
CA ILE A 114 6.33 2.80 2.20
C ILE A 114 6.83 3.73 3.31
N SER A 115 5.95 4.61 3.78
CA SER A 115 6.18 5.56 4.89
C SER A 115 7.18 6.68 4.60
N THR A 116 7.70 6.82 3.38
CA THR A 116 8.71 7.86 3.07
C THR A 116 8.12 9.20 2.66
N GLY A 117 6.81 9.28 2.50
CA GLY A 117 6.10 10.53 2.23
C GLY A 117 5.68 11.23 3.51
N THR A 118 4.37 11.38 3.73
CA THR A 118 3.81 12.09 4.88
C THR A 118 4.22 11.48 6.22
N ASN A 119 4.51 10.18 6.28
CA ASN A 119 4.95 9.52 7.50
C ASN A 119 6.43 9.76 7.83
N GLN A 120 7.18 10.34 6.92
CA GLN A 120 8.56 10.83 7.11
C GLN A 120 9.60 9.78 7.50
N TYR A 121 9.36 8.52 7.18
CA TYR A 121 10.39 7.49 7.38
C TYR A 121 11.60 7.82 6.50
N PRO A 122 12.85 7.76 7.03
CA PRO A 122 14.04 8.07 6.24
C PRO A 122 14.18 7.18 5.01
N LYS A 123 14.50 7.79 3.89
CA LYS A 123 14.71 7.06 2.64
C LYS A 123 16.04 6.30 2.61
#